data_ee08a2e9dbf7198363b1c3c8b520c2fe
#
_entry.id   ee08a2e9dbf7198363b1c3c8b520c2fe
#
_cell.length_a   1.000
_cell.length_b   1.000
_cell.length_c   1.000
_cell.angle_alpha   90.00
_cell.angle_beta   90.00
_cell.angle_gamma   90.00
#
_symmetry.space_group_name_H-M   'P 1'
#
loop_
_entity.id
_entity.type
_entity.pdbx_description
1 polymer ?
#
loop_
_entity_poly.entity_id
_entity_poly.type
_entity_poly.pdbx_seq_one_letter_code
_entity_poly.pdbx_strand_id
1 'polypeptide(L)'
;HREVFNAALRKRLDALAGGAPAEVFISSMDQSERTMTAVVATDRGERSYLLPAESAPELLGENRLSLLRAKLATTQPIALTARDGLPLHGYLTLPEGVEARKLPLVLLVHGGPWIRDRWSAGASNRSLQQFLANRGYAVLQINYRGSSGYGRAFMEKAIGEFAGKMHDDLVDGVRWAVQQGLADPARVAIYGAS
;
A
#
# COMPACT_ATOMS: atom_id res chain seq x y z
N HIS A 1 2.84 11.57 -2.12
CA HIS A 1 3.23 12.86 -1.53
C HIS A 1 1.97 13.65 -1.21
N ARG A 2 1.76 13.98 0.07
CA ARG A 2 0.79 15.00 0.47
C ARG A 2 1.58 16.28 0.77
N GLU A 3 1.28 17.34 0.08
CA GLU A 3 1.79 18.65 0.44
C GLU A 3 0.91 19.22 1.56
N VAL A 4 1.51 19.46 2.71
CA VAL A 4 0.88 20.20 3.81
C VAL A 4 1.48 21.59 3.77
N PHE A 5 0.69 22.58 3.36
CA PHE A 5 1.14 23.97 3.20
C PHE A 5 1.39 24.66 4.55
N ASN A 6 0.75 24.20 5.62
CA ASN A 6 0.98 24.72 6.98
C ASN A 6 2.13 23.97 7.65
N ALA A 7 3.27 24.64 7.85
CA ALA A 7 4.47 24.05 8.43
C ALA A 7 4.28 23.53 9.88
N ALA A 8 3.46 24.22 10.69
CA ALA A 8 3.17 23.80 12.05
C ALA A 8 2.34 22.52 12.07
N LEU A 9 1.33 22.43 11.20
CA LEU A 9 0.53 21.23 11.05
C LEU A 9 1.38 20.06 10.52
N ARG A 10 2.23 20.29 9.52
CA ARG A 10 3.19 19.29 9.03
C ARG A 10 4.01 18.70 10.17
N LYS A 11 4.65 19.57 10.98
CA LYS A 11 5.48 19.14 12.13
C LYS A 11 4.68 18.26 13.11
N ARG A 12 3.41 18.61 13.36
CA ARG A 12 2.53 17.82 14.25
C ARG A 12 2.21 16.45 13.67
N LEU A 13 1.90 16.39 12.37
CA LEU A 13 1.60 15.12 11.68
C LEU A 13 2.84 14.23 11.57
N ASP A 14 4.00 14.81 11.29
CA ASP A 14 5.27 14.07 11.23
C ASP A 14 5.65 13.50 12.60
N ALA A 15 5.38 14.23 13.67
CA ALA A 15 5.61 13.77 15.04
C ALA A 15 4.77 12.54 15.41
N LEU A 16 3.55 12.41 14.87
CA LEU A 16 2.71 11.22 15.08
C LEU A 16 3.32 9.95 14.48
N ALA A 17 4.03 10.07 13.37
CA ALA A 17 4.71 8.94 12.74
C ALA A 17 5.90 8.42 13.56
N GLY A 18 6.43 9.23 14.49
CA GLY A 18 7.53 8.83 15.37
C GLY A 18 8.83 8.47 14.63
N GLY A 19 9.04 9.01 13.42
CA GLY A 19 10.19 8.72 12.56
C GLY A 19 10.13 7.36 11.83
N ALA A 20 9.09 6.56 12.06
CA ALA A 20 8.88 5.32 11.32
C ALA A 20 8.10 5.59 10.01
N PRO A 21 8.28 4.74 8.97
CA PRO A 21 7.45 4.82 7.78
C PRO A 21 5.96 4.69 8.15
N ALA A 22 5.17 5.70 7.82
CA ALA A 22 3.74 5.74 8.06
C ALA A 22 3.02 6.64 7.06
N GLU A 23 1.77 6.32 6.77
CA GLU A 23 0.85 7.25 6.14
C GLU A 23 0.06 7.97 7.24
N VAL A 24 0.11 9.30 7.26
CA VAL A 24 -0.66 10.11 8.22
C VAL A 24 -1.68 10.93 7.44
N PHE A 25 -2.94 10.87 7.85
CA PHE A 25 -3.99 11.65 7.21
C PHE A 25 -5.01 12.16 8.24
N ILE A 26 -5.52 13.36 7.98
CA ILE A 26 -6.59 13.97 8.77
C ILE A 26 -7.90 13.29 8.34
N SER A 27 -8.63 12.72 9.29
CA SER A 27 -9.91 12.08 9.06
C SER A 27 -11.10 13.01 9.31
N SER A 28 -10.94 13.98 10.23
CA SER A 28 -11.94 15.00 10.53
C SER A 28 -11.29 16.25 11.10
N MET A 29 -11.97 17.37 11.02
CA MET A 29 -11.53 18.65 11.55
C MET A 29 -12.74 19.49 11.95
N ASP A 30 -12.66 20.21 13.06
CA ASP A 30 -13.69 21.15 13.47
C ASP A 30 -13.70 22.42 12.60
N GLN A 31 -14.77 23.21 12.69
CA GLN A 31 -14.92 24.43 11.87
C GLN A 31 -13.87 25.51 12.19
N SER A 32 -13.30 25.49 13.38
CA SER A 32 -12.26 26.42 13.80
C SER A 32 -10.85 25.97 13.43
N GLU A 33 -10.71 24.77 12.84
CA GLU A 33 -9.44 24.11 12.52
C GLU A 33 -8.51 23.90 13.72
N ARG A 34 -9.08 23.97 14.93
CA ARG A 34 -8.33 23.87 16.19
C ARG A 34 -8.26 22.44 16.72
N THR A 35 -9.23 21.62 16.37
CA THR A 35 -9.30 20.23 16.80
C THR A 35 -9.46 19.33 15.58
N MET A 36 -8.61 18.33 15.46
CA MET A 36 -8.61 17.40 14.34
C MET A 36 -8.58 15.98 14.87
N THR A 37 -9.03 15.04 14.04
CA THR A 37 -8.68 13.65 14.19
C THR A 37 -7.75 13.24 13.06
N ALA A 38 -6.74 12.46 13.39
CA ALA A 38 -5.80 11.94 12.41
C ALA A 38 -5.63 10.44 12.57
N VAL A 39 -5.34 9.77 11.46
CA VAL A 39 -5.02 8.36 11.42
C VAL A 39 -3.57 8.20 11.00
N VAL A 40 -2.83 7.44 11.79
CA VAL A 40 -1.48 6.96 11.45
C VAL A 40 -1.61 5.51 11.00
N ALA A 41 -1.36 5.26 9.73
CA ALA A 41 -1.47 3.96 9.12
C ALA A 41 -0.09 3.44 8.71
N THR A 42 0.22 2.23 9.13
CA THR A 42 1.45 1.51 8.79
C THR A 42 1.11 0.21 8.07
N ASP A 43 2.10 -0.53 7.65
CA ASP A 43 1.91 -1.90 7.16
C ASP A 43 1.45 -2.87 8.27
N ARG A 44 1.47 -2.47 9.53
CA ARG A 44 1.14 -3.33 10.69
C ARG A 44 -0.10 -2.90 11.47
N GLY A 45 -0.78 -1.86 11.04
CA GLY A 45 -2.02 -1.42 11.69
C GLY A 45 -2.26 0.07 11.60
N GLU A 46 -3.37 0.49 12.19
CA GLU A 46 -3.80 1.89 12.21
C GLU A 46 -4.07 2.34 13.64
N ARG A 47 -3.70 3.59 13.92
CA ARG A 47 -3.98 4.29 15.15
C ARG A 47 -4.70 5.58 14.86
N SER A 48 -5.76 5.85 15.58
CA SER A 48 -6.51 7.10 15.50
C SER A 48 -6.17 8.00 16.66
N TYR A 49 -5.96 9.27 16.37
CA TYR A 49 -5.56 10.27 17.35
C TYR A 49 -6.50 11.48 17.30
N LEU A 50 -6.78 12.04 18.47
CA LEU A 50 -7.29 13.39 18.63
C LEU A 50 -6.09 14.36 18.68
N LEU A 51 -6.17 15.46 17.95
CA LEU A 51 -5.15 16.49 17.82
C LEU A 51 -5.72 17.86 18.22
N PRO A 52 -5.83 18.19 19.51
CA PRO A 52 -6.20 19.52 19.92
C PRO A 52 -5.11 20.53 19.55
N ALA A 53 -5.46 21.81 19.31
CA ALA A 53 -4.48 22.81 18.85
C ALA A 53 -3.30 23.01 19.81
N GLU A 54 -3.56 23.00 21.10
CA GLU A 54 -2.62 23.46 22.13
C GLU A 54 -2.13 22.35 23.08
N SER A 55 -2.60 21.12 22.89
CA SER A 55 -2.18 19.99 23.74
C SER A 55 -1.57 18.84 22.91
N ALA A 56 -0.97 17.91 23.63
CA ALA A 56 -0.40 16.70 23.03
C ALA A 56 -1.49 15.86 22.34
N PRO A 57 -1.11 15.11 21.28
CA PRO A 57 -2.00 14.14 20.66
C PRO A 57 -2.48 13.09 21.65
N GLU A 58 -3.77 12.76 21.60
CA GLU A 58 -4.39 11.73 22.40
C GLU A 58 -4.74 10.53 21.52
N LEU A 59 -4.33 9.32 21.93
CA LEU A 59 -4.68 8.10 21.25
C LEU A 59 -6.15 7.73 21.50
N LEU A 60 -6.96 7.74 20.47
CA LEU A 60 -8.37 7.33 20.52
C LEU A 60 -8.56 5.82 20.40
N GLY A 61 -7.69 5.15 19.68
CA GLY A 61 -7.76 3.70 19.51
C GLY A 61 -6.84 3.14 18.44
N GLU A 62 -6.77 1.81 18.40
CA GLU A 62 -6.03 1.04 17.41
C GLU A 62 -6.98 0.04 16.74
N ASN A 63 -6.74 -0.29 15.46
CA ASN A 63 -7.50 -1.35 14.81
C ASN A 63 -7.02 -2.75 15.23
N ARG A 64 -7.83 -3.79 14.92
CA ARG A 64 -7.53 -5.18 15.31
C ARG A 64 -6.22 -5.71 14.73
N LEU A 65 -5.82 -5.25 13.55
CA LEU A 65 -4.55 -5.67 12.93
C LEU A 65 -3.34 -5.17 13.72
N SER A 66 -3.44 -3.99 14.34
CA SER A 66 -2.39 -3.46 15.21
C SER A 66 -2.07 -4.40 16.38
N LEU A 67 -3.06 -5.12 16.89
CA LEU A 67 -2.89 -6.08 17.99
C LEU A 67 -2.14 -7.34 17.53
N LEU A 68 -2.17 -7.65 16.24
CA LEU A 68 -1.51 -8.81 15.64
C LEU A 68 -0.16 -8.50 15.01
N ARG A 69 0.34 -7.25 15.14
CA ARG A 69 1.53 -6.74 14.44
C ARG A 69 2.77 -7.65 14.51
N ALA A 70 2.98 -8.36 15.63
CA ALA A 70 4.09 -9.29 15.79
C ALA A 70 3.98 -10.56 14.92
N LYS A 71 2.81 -10.79 14.31
CA LYS A 71 2.50 -11.94 13.44
C LYS A 71 2.22 -11.54 12.00
N LEU A 72 2.35 -10.26 11.68
CA LEU A 72 2.08 -9.75 10.35
C LEU A 72 3.36 -9.71 9.53
N ALA A 73 3.28 -10.22 8.31
CA ALA A 73 4.34 -10.14 7.31
C ALA A 73 4.58 -8.69 6.89
N THR A 74 5.85 -8.34 6.67
CA THR A 74 6.27 -7.00 6.25
C THR A 74 5.90 -6.76 4.80
N THR A 75 5.32 -5.60 4.54
CA THR A 75 4.99 -5.12 3.19
C THR A 75 5.97 -4.04 2.76
N GLN A 76 6.63 -4.26 1.63
CA GLN A 76 7.63 -3.33 1.08
C GLN A 76 7.06 -2.64 -0.16
N PRO A 77 7.22 -1.31 -0.30
CA PRO A 77 6.97 -0.64 -1.56
C PRO A 77 8.01 -1.06 -2.59
N ILE A 78 7.57 -1.27 -3.82
CA ILE A 78 8.43 -1.58 -4.95
C ILE A 78 8.19 -0.62 -6.11
N ALA A 79 9.20 -0.46 -6.95
CA ALA A 79 9.13 0.24 -8.21
C ALA A 79 9.77 -0.61 -9.30
N LEU A 80 9.15 -0.63 -10.46
CA LEU A 80 9.65 -1.32 -11.64
C LEU A 80 9.29 -0.52 -12.90
N THR A 81 9.86 -0.92 -14.03
CA THR A 81 9.56 -0.31 -15.32
C THR A 81 8.84 -1.32 -16.19
N ALA A 82 7.69 -0.96 -16.71
CA ALA A 82 6.97 -1.76 -17.70
C ALA A 82 7.77 -1.89 -18.98
N ARG A 83 7.45 -2.89 -19.81
CA ARG A 83 8.12 -3.16 -21.11
C ARG A 83 8.11 -1.99 -22.09
N ASP A 84 7.15 -1.07 -21.94
CA ASP A 84 7.02 0.15 -22.75
C ASP A 84 7.65 1.40 -22.09
N GLY A 85 8.40 1.22 -21.00
CA GLY A 85 9.11 2.29 -20.30
C GLY A 85 8.28 3.02 -19.23
N LEU A 86 7.01 2.66 -18.99
CA LEU A 86 6.19 3.29 -17.97
C LEU A 86 6.68 2.89 -16.57
N PRO A 87 6.98 3.86 -15.68
CA PRO A 87 7.26 3.54 -14.29
C PRO A 87 6.00 3.03 -13.59
N LEU A 88 6.11 1.87 -12.95
CA LEU A 88 5.08 1.23 -12.16
C LEU A 88 5.48 1.17 -10.70
N HIS A 89 4.51 1.26 -9.83
CA HIS A 89 4.67 1.14 -8.39
C HIS A 89 3.79 0.02 -7.85
N GLY A 90 4.21 -0.57 -6.76
CA GLY A 90 3.45 -1.66 -6.15
C GLY A 90 3.93 -1.98 -4.75
N TYR A 91 3.49 -3.11 -4.27
CA TYR A 91 3.84 -3.62 -2.96
C TYR A 91 4.17 -5.11 -3.04
N LEU A 92 5.18 -5.51 -2.29
CA LEU A 92 5.58 -6.89 -2.12
C LEU A 92 5.48 -7.26 -0.65
N THR A 93 4.72 -8.30 -0.35
CA THR A 93 4.66 -8.88 1.00
C THR A 93 5.30 -10.25 0.96
N LEU A 94 6.29 -10.45 1.82
CA LEU A 94 7.04 -11.69 1.91
C LEU A 94 6.68 -12.43 3.21
N PRO A 95 6.58 -13.77 3.18
CA PRO A 95 6.36 -14.56 4.38
C PRO A 95 7.49 -14.37 5.38
N GLU A 96 7.17 -14.25 6.67
CA GLU A 96 8.17 -14.14 7.71
C GLU A 96 8.83 -15.51 8.01
N GLY A 97 10.11 -15.48 8.35
CA GLY A 97 10.85 -16.69 8.72
C GLY A 97 11.17 -17.64 7.55
N VAL A 98 10.89 -17.24 6.31
CA VAL A 98 11.18 -18.02 5.10
C VAL A 98 12.16 -17.25 4.24
N GLU A 99 13.14 -17.94 3.64
CA GLU A 99 14.04 -17.33 2.69
C GLU A 99 13.24 -16.77 1.49
N ALA A 100 13.45 -15.51 1.15
CA ALA A 100 12.79 -14.82 0.06
C ALA A 100 13.36 -15.25 -1.31
N ARG A 101 13.27 -16.53 -1.63
CA ARG A 101 13.83 -17.10 -2.85
C ARG A 101 12.91 -18.18 -3.41
N LYS A 102 12.57 -18.04 -4.70
CA LYS A 102 11.72 -19.01 -5.43
C LYS A 102 10.43 -19.37 -4.69
N LEU A 103 9.80 -18.37 -4.11
CA LEU A 103 8.53 -18.56 -3.38
C LEU A 103 7.37 -18.77 -4.36
N PRO A 104 6.31 -19.49 -3.97
CA PRO A 104 5.05 -19.43 -4.70
C PRO A 104 4.53 -17.98 -4.63
N LEU A 105 4.09 -17.44 -5.76
CA LEU A 105 3.65 -16.05 -5.90
C LEU A 105 2.15 -15.97 -6.13
N VAL A 106 1.48 -15.08 -5.43
CA VAL A 106 0.13 -14.63 -5.77
C VAL A 106 0.20 -13.17 -6.20
N LEU A 107 -0.17 -12.91 -7.46
CA LEU A 107 -0.44 -11.56 -7.95
C LEU A 107 -1.85 -11.19 -7.50
N LEU A 108 -1.95 -10.23 -6.58
CA LEU A 108 -3.21 -9.73 -6.05
C LEU A 108 -3.55 -8.42 -6.76
N VAL A 109 -4.66 -8.42 -7.52
CA VAL A 109 -5.03 -7.34 -8.43
C VAL A 109 -6.21 -6.56 -7.86
N HIS A 110 -6.06 -5.25 -7.70
CA HIS A 110 -7.17 -4.37 -7.33
C HIS A 110 -8.12 -4.15 -8.50
N GLY A 111 -9.40 -3.92 -8.19
CA GLY A 111 -10.42 -3.57 -9.19
C GLY A 111 -10.37 -2.09 -9.60
N GLY A 112 -11.36 -1.65 -10.31
CA GLY A 112 -11.53 -0.25 -10.68
C GLY A 112 -11.58 -0.02 -12.17
N PRO A 113 -10.58 0.56 -12.85
CA PRO A 113 -9.15 0.69 -12.55
C PRO A 113 -8.75 1.94 -11.74
N TRP A 114 -9.62 2.91 -11.57
CA TRP A 114 -9.32 4.22 -10.97
C TRP A 114 -9.26 4.22 -9.44
N ILE A 115 -8.89 3.11 -8.84
CA ILE A 115 -8.48 2.97 -7.45
C ILE A 115 -7.00 2.58 -7.39
N ARG A 116 -6.46 2.27 -6.24
CA ARG A 116 -5.10 1.74 -6.09
C ARG A 116 -4.97 0.88 -4.85
N ASP A 117 -4.01 -0.02 -4.85
CA ASP A 117 -3.47 -0.61 -3.65
C ASP A 117 -2.66 0.43 -2.86
N ARG A 118 -2.67 0.30 -1.54
CA ARG A 118 -1.95 1.17 -0.60
C ARG A 118 -1.05 0.32 0.28
N TRP A 119 0.01 0.95 0.74
CA TRP A 119 0.95 0.30 1.65
C TRP A 119 0.35 0.05 3.03
N SER A 120 -0.52 0.93 3.49
CA SER A 120 -1.04 0.93 4.86
C SER A 120 -2.10 -0.14 5.11
N ALA A 121 -2.32 -0.42 6.39
CA ALA A 121 -3.24 -1.44 6.89
C ALA A 121 -4.73 -1.21 6.51
N GLY A 122 -5.11 0.01 6.13
CA GLY A 122 -6.45 0.35 5.60
C GLY A 122 -6.69 -0.09 4.16
N ALA A 123 -5.73 -0.75 3.51
CA ALA A 123 -5.90 -1.26 2.16
C ALA A 123 -6.96 -2.37 2.11
N SER A 124 -7.83 -2.34 1.09
CA SER A 124 -8.98 -3.25 0.93
C SER A 124 -8.60 -4.73 0.94
N ASN A 125 -7.43 -5.08 0.42
CA ASN A 125 -6.95 -6.47 0.30
C ASN A 125 -6.02 -6.92 1.44
N ARG A 126 -5.88 -6.10 2.50
CA ARG A 126 -4.89 -6.35 3.55
C ARG A 126 -5.05 -7.70 4.25
N SER A 127 -6.25 -8.08 4.61
CA SER A 127 -6.50 -9.35 5.31
C SER A 127 -6.12 -10.54 4.43
N LEU A 128 -6.46 -10.51 3.14
CA LEU A 128 -6.10 -11.56 2.19
C LEU A 128 -4.59 -11.61 1.95
N GLN A 129 -3.94 -10.46 1.78
CA GLN A 129 -2.50 -10.34 1.65
C GLN A 129 -1.77 -11.00 2.81
N GLN A 130 -2.16 -10.68 4.04
CA GLN A 130 -1.57 -11.26 5.25
C GLN A 130 -1.89 -12.76 5.40
N PHE A 131 -3.11 -13.16 5.05
CA PHE A 131 -3.52 -14.56 5.06
C PHE A 131 -2.65 -15.43 4.12
N LEU A 132 -2.36 -14.95 2.92
CA LEU A 132 -1.51 -15.63 1.96
C LEU A 132 -0.05 -15.64 2.40
N ALA A 133 0.48 -14.51 2.86
CA ALA A 133 1.86 -14.42 3.33
C ALA A 133 2.12 -15.35 4.53
N ASN A 134 1.19 -15.45 5.47
CA ASN A 134 1.26 -16.39 6.59
C ASN A 134 1.27 -17.88 6.18
N ARG A 135 0.96 -18.18 4.92
CA ARG A 135 0.98 -19.54 4.34
C ARG A 135 2.15 -19.78 3.40
N GLY A 136 3.14 -18.89 3.44
CA GLY A 136 4.38 -19.05 2.68
C GLY A 136 4.33 -18.52 1.26
N TYR A 137 3.28 -17.78 0.87
CA TYR A 137 3.22 -17.14 -0.44
C TYR A 137 3.86 -15.75 -0.42
N ALA A 138 4.64 -15.43 -1.44
CA ALA A 138 4.91 -14.04 -1.76
C ALA A 138 3.65 -13.42 -2.37
N VAL A 139 3.27 -12.22 -1.93
CA VAL A 139 2.10 -11.51 -2.46
C VAL A 139 2.57 -10.24 -3.15
N LEU A 140 2.29 -10.14 -4.44
CA LEU A 140 2.64 -9.00 -5.28
C LEU A 140 1.38 -8.20 -5.62
N GLN A 141 1.44 -6.91 -5.44
CA GLN A 141 0.38 -5.96 -5.82
C GLN A 141 0.99 -4.90 -6.73
N ILE A 142 0.45 -4.73 -7.92
CA ILE A 142 0.92 -3.73 -8.88
C ILE A 142 -0.17 -2.69 -9.08
N ASN A 143 0.18 -1.44 -8.86
CA ASN A 143 -0.61 -0.31 -9.30
C ASN A 143 -0.33 -0.08 -10.79
N TYR A 144 -1.09 -0.81 -11.62
CA TYR A 144 -0.99 -0.76 -13.08
C TYR A 144 -1.51 0.58 -13.61
N ARG A 145 -1.22 0.89 -14.89
CA ARG A 145 -1.73 2.12 -15.52
C ARG A 145 -3.24 2.26 -15.33
N GLY A 146 -3.70 3.46 -15.01
CA GLY A 146 -5.07 3.73 -14.59
C GLY A 146 -5.27 3.85 -13.09
N SER A 147 -4.35 3.30 -12.27
CA SER A 147 -4.44 3.43 -10.82
C SER A 147 -4.41 4.90 -10.38
N SER A 148 -5.22 5.23 -9.37
CA SER A 148 -5.32 6.59 -8.84
C SER A 148 -4.09 6.99 -8.01
N GLY A 149 -3.87 8.31 -7.84
CA GLY A 149 -2.82 8.84 -6.96
C GLY A 149 -1.44 8.99 -7.59
N TYR A 150 -1.30 8.66 -8.88
CA TYR A 150 -0.07 8.85 -9.68
C TYR A 150 -0.20 9.97 -10.72
N GLY A 151 -1.26 10.79 -10.59
CA GLY A 151 -1.55 11.90 -11.48
C GLY A 151 -2.48 11.51 -12.64
N ARG A 152 -3.08 12.54 -13.25
CA ARG A 152 -4.08 12.40 -14.32
C ARG A 152 -3.53 11.66 -15.53
N ALA A 153 -2.32 12.01 -15.94
CA ALA A 153 -1.67 11.38 -17.11
C ALA A 153 -1.47 9.87 -16.95
N PHE A 154 -1.20 9.40 -15.72
CA PHE A 154 -1.09 7.97 -15.42
C PHE A 154 -2.47 7.28 -15.47
N MET A 155 -3.51 7.93 -14.96
CA MET A 155 -4.87 7.41 -14.99
C MET A 155 -5.41 7.32 -16.43
N GLU A 156 -5.18 8.33 -17.26
CA GLU A 156 -5.64 8.36 -18.65
C GLU A 156 -4.97 7.30 -19.54
N LYS A 157 -3.81 6.80 -19.17
CA LYS A 157 -3.14 5.69 -19.89
C LYS A 157 -3.89 4.36 -19.87
N ALA A 158 -4.93 4.23 -19.07
CA ALA A 158 -5.80 3.05 -19.04
C ALA A 158 -6.93 3.09 -20.09
N ILE A 159 -7.20 4.27 -20.65
CA ILE A 159 -8.32 4.43 -21.59
C ILE A 159 -8.06 3.60 -22.85
N GLY A 160 -8.99 2.66 -23.12
CA GLY A 160 -8.86 1.73 -24.25
C GLY A 160 -7.90 0.56 -24.03
N GLU A 161 -7.29 0.42 -22.83
CA GLU A 161 -6.22 -0.55 -22.57
C GLU A 161 -6.61 -1.67 -21.58
N PHE A 162 -7.89 -1.92 -21.36
CA PHE A 162 -8.36 -2.89 -20.36
C PHE A 162 -7.81 -4.32 -20.56
N ALA A 163 -7.79 -4.82 -21.77
CA ALA A 163 -7.20 -6.15 -22.09
C ALA A 163 -5.83 -6.03 -22.78
N GLY A 164 -5.29 -4.82 -22.83
CA GLY A 164 -4.02 -4.50 -23.48
C GLY A 164 -2.91 -4.23 -22.46
N LYS A 165 -2.39 -3.01 -22.47
CA LYS A 165 -1.22 -2.62 -21.66
C LYS A 165 -1.45 -2.69 -20.16
N MET A 166 -2.70 -2.58 -19.67
CA MET A 166 -3.00 -2.80 -18.25
C MET A 166 -2.68 -4.23 -17.84
N HIS A 167 -3.02 -5.22 -18.68
CA HIS A 167 -2.64 -6.62 -18.47
C HIS A 167 -1.12 -6.80 -18.56
N ASP A 168 -0.47 -6.13 -19.53
CA ASP A 168 0.98 -6.18 -19.67
C ASP A 168 1.71 -5.66 -18.44
N ASP A 169 1.24 -4.60 -17.79
CA ASP A 169 1.80 -4.07 -16.54
C ASP A 169 1.79 -5.13 -15.43
N LEU A 170 0.71 -5.89 -15.32
CA LEU A 170 0.58 -6.96 -14.32
C LEU A 170 1.56 -8.11 -14.61
N VAL A 171 1.67 -8.52 -15.87
CA VAL A 171 2.63 -9.55 -16.31
C VAL A 171 4.06 -9.10 -16.09
N ASP A 172 4.37 -7.82 -16.34
CA ASP A 172 5.71 -7.27 -16.12
C ASP A 172 6.06 -7.25 -14.62
N GLY A 173 5.08 -7.02 -13.75
CA GLY A 173 5.27 -7.17 -12.30
C GLY A 173 5.66 -8.60 -11.91
N VAL A 174 4.99 -9.61 -12.46
CA VAL A 174 5.34 -11.02 -12.22
C VAL A 174 6.73 -11.35 -12.75
N ARG A 175 7.05 -10.91 -13.98
CA ARG A 175 8.39 -11.09 -14.57
C ARG A 175 9.48 -10.47 -13.73
N TRP A 176 9.23 -9.26 -13.23
CA TRP A 176 10.14 -8.59 -12.31
C TRP A 176 10.42 -9.45 -11.08
N ALA A 177 9.38 -9.97 -10.41
CA ALA A 177 9.56 -10.80 -9.22
C ALA A 177 10.35 -12.10 -9.50
N VAL A 178 10.13 -12.71 -10.67
CA VAL A 178 10.91 -13.89 -11.13
C VAL A 178 12.37 -13.52 -11.40
N GLN A 179 12.63 -12.40 -12.09
CA GLN A 179 13.98 -11.91 -12.38
C GLN A 179 14.78 -11.55 -11.14
N GLN A 180 14.10 -11.04 -10.10
CA GLN A 180 14.70 -10.81 -8.77
C GLN A 180 14.98 -12.11 -7.99
N GLY A 181 14.62 -13.27 -8.55
CA GLY A 181 14.77 -14.56 -7.89
C GLY A 181 13.79 -14.81 -6.75
N LEU A 182 12.85 -13.92 -6.52
CA LEU A 182 11.87 -13.96 -5.43
C LEU A 182 10.79 -15.01 -5.70
N ALA A 183 10.29 -15.07 -6.93
CA ALA A 183 9.18 -15.94 -7.33
C ALA A 183 9.66 -17.15 -8.16
N ASP A 184 8.99 -18.28 -7.96
CA ASP A 184 9.11 -19.45 -8.81
C ASP A 184 8.16 -19.31 -10.00
N PRO A 185 8.67 -19.26 -11.25
CA PRO A 185 7.82 -19.10 -12.43
C PRO A 185 6.82 -20.23 -12.65
N ALA A 186 7.05 -21.42 -12.07
CA ALA A 186 6.15 -22.55 -12.14
C ALA A 186 5.02 -22.50 -11.10
N ARG A 187 5.08 -21.56 -10.14
CA ARG A 187 4.12 -21.46 -9.03
C ARG A 187 3.60 -20.02 -8.89
N VAL A 188 2.96 -19.55 -9.93
CA VAL A 188 2.34 -18.21 -9.96
C VAL A 188 0.83 -18.36 -10.09
N ALA A 189 0.10 -17.66 -9.22
CA ALA A 189 -1.34 -17.53 -9.28
C ALA A 189 -1.74 -16.05 -9.36
N ILE A 190 -2.92 -15.79 -9.89
CA ILE A 190 -3.54 -14.47 -9.91
C ILE A 190 -4.86 -14.51 -9.15
N TYR A 191 -5.10 -13.48 -8.35
CA TYR A 191 -6.38 -13.27 -7.67
C TYR A 191 -6.78 -11.80 -7.78
N GLY A 192 -8.05 -11.55 -8.08
CA GLY A 192 -8.63 -10.22 -8.14
C GLY A 192 -10.14 -10.28 -8.04
N ALA A 193 -10.73 -9.16 -7.60
CA ALA A 193 -12.16 -8.93 -7.61
C ALA A 193 -12.42 -7.46 -7.96
N SER A 194 -13.49 -7.19 -8.72
CA SER A 194 -13.93 -5.85 -9.11
C SER A 194 -15.34 -5.58 -8.61
#